data_28478918558b5b518cb71370bd81ddeb
#
_entry.id   28478918558b5b518cb71370bd81ddeb
#
_cell.length_a   1.000
_cell.length_b   1.000
_cell.length_c   1.000
_cell.angle_alpha   90.00
_cell.angle_beta   90.00
_cell.angle_gamma   90.00
#
_symmetry.space_group_name_H-M   'P 1'
#
loop_
_entity.id
_entity.type
_entity.pdbx_description
1 polymer ?
#
loop_
_entity_poly.entity_id
_entity_poly.type
_entity_poly.pdbx_seq_one_letter_code
_entity_poly.pdbx_strand_id
1 'polypeptide(L)'
;MKAKIIGIIIALCSLSAFGQKLTLEKASPFTAVKWENNQPIVQFENEWYSFEKLDNFTRNKILNFCKKEFGHKWKKRFSEDLVEVLQRLNYTPNQKVQLTLSRKGISKEYTGMFTAENRKKCLLYNRAQKNSKPVKKALKEVSKMQAIDDLKQFSHILNNKSSYAQLSNYDYNTAIKKLAATILSSNKETINIDKLTHEIGKIMAEIGDRHSSIKNEAFNRKAHNTYNLRLPFGITILNGKAIAVQQKPNSKKEYRYYNNEYPYIKSIDGIAIEILMNDYNYRNKKAPKEAKLTRGANTIQKLGALLFKNNKNCPKTVEVEFSNNKKTKKETVELTLDKKGYISNLSVHSFISMMNIQAGRFNDTKKLLTNNIGYIKIPRMFNYKRVEGYEDFLENTIKEFSKTKALIIDVRDNPGGRRVILQTFAKYIVQPAQSPWIANVAYLRTNEKLTTDESSMSSRYLNSYNSNEFSESDKAAINTFNKTYKTTQQFDKSKFSNPFYMVLRSGKTPYQKPVYILVNENSFSAATVFTTAFKGLPNVKIVGVTTDGSSGNSRKVYLNNSKIRIKVSSMLSFQRNGKTLDGNGTEPDIYIPVDKTQVFTGKDTQLEKLVTLINK
;
A
#
# COMPACT_ATOMS: atom_id res chain seq x y z
N MET A 1 37.35 51.52 53.83
CA MET A 1 35.96 51.57 54.22
C MET A 1 35.10 51.44 53.00
N LYS A 2 34.58 50.28 52.69
CA LYS A 2 33.38 49.98 51.87
C LYS A 2 33.26 48.47 51.88
N ALA A 3 32.38 47.98 52.72
CA ALA A 3 32.00 46.59 52.79
C ALA A 3 31.28 46.20 51.50
N LYS A 4 31.78 45.17 50.83
CA LYS A 4 31.05 44.49 49.71
C LYS A 4 30.19 43.41 50.37
N ILE A 5 28.92 43.65 50.43
CA ILE A 5 27.89 42.64 50.67
C ILE A 5 27.84 41.72 49.46
N ILE A 6 28.32 40.50 49.65
CA ILE A 6 28.12 39.42 48.69
C ILE A 6 26.73 38.86 48.98
N GLY A 7 25.77 39.32 48.20
CA GLY A 7 24.45 38.71 48.14
C GLY A 7 24.55 37.33 47.49
N ILE A 8 24.46 36.28 48.28
CA ILE A 8 24.23 34.92 47.80
C ILE A 8 22.78 34.90 47.29
N ILE A 9 22.63 35.05 45.99
CA ILE A 9 21.40 34.70 45.29
C ILE A 9 21.36 33.18 45.28
N ILE A 10 20.67 32.62 46.27
CA ILE A 10 20.16 31.26 46.18
C ILE A 10 19.14 31.31 45.05
N ALA A 11 19.60 31.03 43.84
CA ALA A 11 18.72 30.65 42.76
C ALA A 11 18.06 29.33 43.23
N LEU A 12 16.90 29.47 43.80
CA LEU A 12 15.90 28.41 43.80
C LEU A 12 15.66 28.08 42.33
N CYS A 13 16.50 27.20 41.78
CA CYS A 13 16.10 26.37 40.68
C CYS A 13 14.90 25.57 41.17
N SER A 14 13.74 26.20 41.11
CA SER A 14 12.53 25.42 40.90
C SER A 14 12.81 24.59 39.63
N LEU A 15 13.35 23.41 39.84
CA LEU A 15 13.15 22.28 38.98
C LEU A 15 11.63 22.11 38.88
N SER A 16 11.01 23.01 38.09
CA SER A 16 9.84 22.61 37.38
C SER A 16 10.32 21.40 36.57
N ALA A 17 10.20 20.24 37.19
CA ALA A 17 10.04 18.99 36.51
C ALA A 17 8.88 19.24 35.52
N PHE A 18 9.19 19.79 34.34
CA PHE A 18 8.47 19.49 33.16
C PHE A 18 8.59 17.99 33.02
N GLY A 19 7.73 17.30 33.78
CA GLY A 19 7.41 15.93 33.54
C GLY A 19 7.08 15.89 32.08
N GLN A 20 8.05 15.45 31.26
CA GLN A 20 7.71 14.86 29.97
C GLN A 20 6.51 13.99 30.31
N LYS A 21 5.34 14.41 29.87
CA LYS A 21 4.16 13.56 29.81
C LYS A 21 4.62 12.40 28.93
N LEU A 22 5.25 11.42 29.57
CA LEU A 22 5.57 10.14 28.96
C LEU A 22 4.23 9.71 28.37
N THR A 23 4.15 9.71 27.06
CA THR A 23 3.01 9.15 26.35
C THR A 23 3.04 7.66 26.66
N LEU A 24 2.41 7.27 27.76
CA LEU A 24 2.24 5.87 28.20
C LEU A 24 1.48 5.03 27.18
N GLU A 25 1.05 5.63 26.06
CA GLU A 25 0.26 5.02 24.97
C GLU A 25 0.78 3.67 24.49
N LYS A 26 2.05 3.35 24.74
CA LYS A 26 2.70 2.11 24.30
C LYS A 26 3.53 1.47 25.39
N ALA A 27 2.93 1.29 26.55
CA ALA A 27 3.54 0.66 27.71
C ALA A 27 2.70 -0.55 28.19
N SER A 28 3.30 -1.43 28.98
CA SER A 28 2.64 -2.58 29.61
C SER A 28 3.25 -2.82 30.99
N PRO A 29 2.48 -3.26 31.97
CA PRO A 29 3.02 -3.75 33.23
C PRO A 29 3.49 -5.21 33.13
N PHE A 30 3.15 -5.91 32.04
CA PHE A 30 3.45 -7.33 31.81
C PHE A 30 4.54 -7.51 30.76
N THR A 31 5.32 -8.57 30.90
CA THR A 31 6.33 -8.97 29.90
C THR A 31 5.79 -9.93 28.85
N ALA A 32 4.71 -10.65 29.14
CA ALA A 32 3.99 -11.51 28.20
C ALA A 32 2.52 -11.70 28.62
N VAL A 33 1.65 -12.05 27.67
CA VAL A 33 0.26 -12.43 27.95
C VAL A 33 -0.11 -13.64 27.09
N LYS A 34 -0.49 -14.76 27.74
CA LYS A 34 -1.08 -15.91 27.08
C LYS A 34 -2.58 -16.00 27.41
N TRP A 35 -3.32 -16.84 26.71
CA TRP A 35 -4.77 -16.96 26.83
C TRP A 35 -5.18 -18.40 27.06
N GLU A 36 -5.81 -18.67 28.20
CA GLU A 36 -6.38 -19.97 28.55
C GLU A 36 -7.88 -19.79 28.76
N ASN A 37 -8.72 -20.54 28.05
CA ASN A 37 -10.19 -20.44 28.09
C ASN A 37 -10.72 -18.99 27.99
N ASN A 38 -10.10 -18.18 27.12
CA ASN A 38 -10.40 -16.74 26.98
C ASN A 38 -10.09 -15.87 28.20
N GLN A 39 -9.33 -16.37 29.16
CA GLN A 39 -8.82 -15.63 30.31
C GLN A 39 -7.34 -15.27 30.10
N PRO A 40 -6.91 -14.05 30.48
CA PRO A 40 -5.53 -13.64 30.36
C PRO A 40 -4.68 -14.21 31.50
N ILE A 41 -3.63 -14.91 31.10
CA ILE A 41 -2.54 -15.30 31.99
C ILE A 41 -1.37 -14.37 31.65
N VAL A 42 -0.93 -13.59 32.60
CA VAL A 42 0.09 -12.56 32.43
C VAL A 42 1.42 -13.00 33.02
N GLN A 43 2.51 -12.62 32.37
CA GLN A 43 3.84 -12.80 32.92
C GLN A 43 4.27 -11.52 33.63
N PHE A 44 4.54 -11.65 34.93
CA PHE A 44 5.01 -10.60 35.80
C PHE A 44 6.19 -11.13 36.61
N GLU A 45 7.29 -10.39 36.70
CA GLU A 45 8.54 -10.82 37.38
C GLU A 45 9.01 -12.23 37.01
N ASN A 46 8.93 -12.54 35.68
CA ASN A 46 9.27 -13.82 35.07
C ASN A 46 8.36 -15.01 35.42
N GLU A 47 7.32 -14.80 36.24
CA GLU A 47 6.36 -15.83 36.66
C GLU A 47 4.99 -15.62 35.99
N TRP A 48 4.22 -16.70 35.85
CA TRP A 48 2.89 -16.68 35.23
C TRP A 48 1.79 -16.63 36.26
N TYR A 49 0.85 -15.68 36.09
CA TYR A 49 -0.28 -15.44 36.97
C TYR A 49 -1.59 -15.32 36.19
N SER A 50 -2.69 -15.73 36.79
CA SER A 50 -4.00 -15.31 36.37
C SER A 50 -4.19 -13.83 36.70
N PHE A 51 -4.58 -13.04 35.70
CA PHE A 51 -4.86 -11.62 35.91
C PHE A 51 -6.26 -11.44 36.52
N GLU A 52 -6.40 -10.70 37.58
CA GLU A 52 -7.66 -10.46 38.27
C GLU A 52 -8.09 -9.00 38.26
N LYS A 53 -7.18 -8.07 38.58
CA LYS A 53 -7.49 -6.65 38.72
C LYS A 53 -6.30 -5.78 38.38
N LEU A 54 -6.56 -4.58 37.88
CA LEU A 54 -5.58 -3.51 37.69
C LEU A 54 -6.20 -2.22 38.22
N ASP A 55 -5.58 -1.64 39.26
CA ASP A 55 -6.14 -0.54 40.04
C ASP A 55 -7.60 -0.83 40.41
N ASN A 56 -8.54 0.01 40.00
CA ASN A 56 -9.97 -0.16 40.27
C ASN A 56 -10.72 -0.97 39.19
N PHE A 57 -10.01 -1.59 38.24
CA PHE A 57 -10.63 -2.29 37.12
C PHE A 57 -10.48 -3.80 37.25
N THR A 58 -11.59 -4.49 37.46
CA THR A 58 -11.62 -5.95 37.46
C THR A 58 -11.34 -6.49 36.06
N ARG A 59 -10.79 -7.72 35.98
CA ARG A 59 -10.60 -8.46 34.75
C ARG A 59 -11.83 -8.41 33.84
N ASN A 60 -13.00 -8.71 34.38
CA ASN A 60 -14.23 -8.79 33.59
C ASN A 60 -14.60 -7.42 33.00
N LYS A 61 -14.43 -6.32 33.73
CA LYS A 61 -14.71 -4.97 33.23
C LYS A 61 -13.81 -4.64 32.04
N ILE A 62 -12.50 -4.90 32.15
CA ILE A 62 -11.55 -4.64 31.05
C ILE A 62 -11.83 -5.53 29.85
N LEU A 63 -12.06 -6.84 30.05
CA LEU A 63 -12.28 -7.79 28.96
C LEU A 63 -13.59 -7.56 28.21
N ASN A 64 -14.68 -7.24 28.93
CA ASN A 64 -15.97 -6.93 28.32
C ASN A 64 -15.88 -5.66 27.48
N PHE A 65 -15.20 -4.64 27.98
CA PHE A 65 -14.91 -3.43 27.23
C PHE A 65 -14.08 -3.75 25.98
N CYS A 66 -12.98 -4.50 26.11
CA CYS A 66 -12.16 -4.91 24.97
C CYS A 66 -12.95 -5.66 23.91
N LYS A 67 -13.84 -6.58 24.29
CA LYS A 67 -14.69 -7.33 23.36
C LYS A 67 -15.65 -6.42 22.63
N LYS A 68 -16.34 -5.51 23.35
CA LYS A 68 -17.29 -4.55 22.79
C LYS A 68 -16.61 -3.58 21.85
N GLU A 69 -15.52 -2.95 22.28
CA GLU A 69 -14.86 -1.87 21.55
C GLU A 69 -14.01 -2.35 20.37
N PHE A 70 -13.29 -3.47 20.52
CA PHE A 70 -12.29 -3.91 19.56
C PHE A 70 -12.64 -5.19 18.79
N GLY A 71 -13.82 -5.79 19.04
CA GLY A 71 -14.31 -6.97 18.34
C GLY A 71 -13.25 -8.09 18.28
N HIS A 72 -12.99 -8.66 17.11
CA HIS A 72 -12.03 -9.76 16.93
C HIS A 72 -10.57 -9.44 17.36
N LYS A 73 -10.24 -8.19 17.64
CA LYS A 73 -8.90 -7.77 18.08
C LYS A 73 -8.76 -7.62 19.60
N TRP A 74 -9.79 -7.92 20.38
CA TRP A 74 -9.85 -7.66 21.81
C TRP A 74 -8.69 -8.27 22.61
N LYS A 75 -8.28 -9.52 22.30
CA LYS A 75 -7.12 -10.17 22.95
C LYS A 75 -5.83 -9.42 22.67
N LYS A 76 -5.62 -8.99 21.43
CA LYS A 76 -4.45 -8.21 21.04
C LYS A 76 -4.41 -6.87 21.76
N ARG A 77 -5.54 -6.19 21.88
CA ARG A 77 -5.61 -4.87 22.53
C ARG A 77 -5.32 -4.95 24.01
N PHE A 78 -5.86 -5.93 24.69
CA PHE A 78 -5.50 -6.20 26.08
C PHE A 78 -4.00 -6.48 26.24
N SER A 79 -3.42 -7.35 25.39
CA SER A 79 -2.03 -7.78 25.54
C SER A 79 -1.00 -6.74 25.13
N GLU A 80 -1.29 -5.92 24.12
CA GLU A 80 -0.28 -5.06 23.48
C GLU A 80 -0.54 -3.56 23.67
N ASP A 81 -1.78 -3.17 23.95
CA ASP A 81 -2.21 -1.78 23.95
C ASP A 81 -3.06 -1.45 25.20
N LEU A 82 -2.69 -1.99 26.37
CA LEU A 82 -3.49 -1.92 27.60
C LEU A 82 -3.71 -0.48 28.07
N VAL A 83 -2.73 0.41 27.91
CA VAL A 83 -2.88 1.84 28.23
C VAL A 83 -3.98 2.47 27.38
N GLU A 84 -4.00 2.21 26.06
CA GLU A 84 -5.07 2.71 25.16
C GLU A 84 -6.45 2.17 25.60
N VAL A 85 -6.50 0.91 26.04
CA VAL A 85 -7.74 0.31 26.56
C VAL A 85 -8.25 1.05 27.79
N LEU A 86 -7.36 1.35 28.75
CA LEU A 86 -7.71 2.06 29.98
C LEU A 86 -8.10 3.52 29.70
N GLN A 87 -7.40 4.20 28.80
CA GLN A 87 -7.74 5.56 28.40
C GLN A 87 -9.13 5.65 27.76
N ARG A 88 -9.50 4.67 26.94
CA ARG A 88 -10.86 4.57 26.38
C ARG A 88 -11.92 4.16 27.40
N LEU A 89 -11.51 3.64 28.55
CA LEU A 89 -12.34 3.47 29.74
C LEU A 89 -12.41 4.74 30.61
N ASN A 90 -11.95 5.88 30.07
CA ASN A 90 -11.82 7.18 30.76
C ASN A 90 -10.91 7.12 32.00
N TYR A 91 -9.87 6.29 31.93
CA TYR A 91 -8.89 6.16 32.99
C TYR A 91 -7.47 6.25 32.43
N THR A 92 -6.72 7.26 32.85
CA THR A 92 -5.29 7.40 32.51
C THR A 92 -4.47 6.78 33.63
N PRO A 93 -3.85 5.61 33.44
CA PRO A 93 -3.08 4.97 34.48
C PRO A 93 -1.83 5.77 34.80
N ASN A 94 -1.39 5.73 36.07
CA ASN A 94 -0.07 6.18 36.48
C ASN A 94 1.00 5.21 35.97
N GLN A 95 2.26 5.62 36.02
CA GLN A 95 3.37 4.74 35.66
C GLN A 95 3.43 3.52 36.58
N LYS A 96 3.22 3.73 37.92
CA LYS A 96 3.02 2.66 38.89
C LYS A 96 1.54 2.29 38.95
N VAL A 97 1.25 1.00 38.98
CA VAL A 97 -0.11 0.44 38.96
C VAL A 97 -0.21 -0.70 39.97
N GLN A 98 -1.35 -0.81 40.67
CA GLN A 98 -1.65 -1.95 41.52
C GLN A 98 -2.23 -3.10 40.70
N LEU A 99 -1.68 -4.28 40.90
CA LEU A 99 -2.08 -5.50 40.19
C LEU A 99 -2.55 -6.53 41.20
N THR A 100 -3.76 -7.05 41.06
CA THR A 100 -4.15 -8.27 41.78
C THR A 100 -3.97 -9.44 40.83
N LEU A 101 -3.07 -10.33 41.17
CA LEU A 101 -2.68 -11.50 40.39
C LEU A 101 -2.84 -12.76 41.24
N SER A 102 -3.31 -13.87 40.64
CA SER A 102 -3.44 -15.13 41.39
C SER A 102 -2.59 -16.26 40.77
N ARG A 103 -2.07 -17.09 41.66
CA ARG A 103 -1.29 -18.29 41.32
C ARG A 103 -1.66 -19.42 42.26
N LYS A 104 -1.97 -20.59 41.67
CA LYS A 104 -2.44 -21.78 42.42
C LYS A 104 -3.63 -21.48 43.37
N GLY A 105 -4.55 -20.60 42.95
CA GLY A 105 -5.72 -20.24 43.72
C GLY A 105 -5.50 -19.18 44.81
N ILE A 106 -4.28 -18.70 44.99
CA ILE A 106 -3.95 -17.66 45.99
C ILE A 106 -3.78 -16.31 45.25
N SER A 107 -4.61 -15.32 45.58
CA SER A 107 -4.54 -13.95 45.07
C SER A 107 -3.64 -13.09 45.93
N LYS A 108 -2.79 -12.28 45.32
CA LYS A 108 -1.91 -11.31 45.97
C LYS A 108 -1.88 -10.00 45.22
N GLU A 109 -1.58 -8.92 45.92
CA GLU A 109 -1.37 -7.60 45.35
C GLU A 109 0.12 -7.37 45.04
N TYR A 110 0.37 -6.75 43.89
CA TYR A 110 1.71 -6.39 43.42
C TYR A 110 1.69 -4.97 42.87
N THR A 111 2.82 -4.30 42.98
CA THR A 111 3.03 -3.01 42.32
C THR A 111 3.72 -3.24 40.98
N GLY A 112 3.03 -3.01 39.87
CA GLY A 112 3.56 -3.10 38.51
C GLY A 112 4.01 -1.73 37.98
N MET A 113 4.81 -1.75 36.91
CA MET A 113 5.21 -0.54 36.22
C MET A 113 4.88 -0.63 34.72
N PHE A 114 4.17 0.35 34.20
CA PHE A 114 3.99 0.52 32.77
C PHE A 114 5.29 0.98 32.12
N THR A 115 5.91 0.12 31.32
CA THR A 115 7.12 0.45 30.56
C THR A 115 7.00 0.08 29.09
N ALA A 116 7.67 0.85 28.23
CA ALA A 116 7.78 0.54 26.81
C ALA A 116 8.55 -0.77 26.57
N GLU A 117 9.51 -1.08 27.45
CA GLU A 117 10.29 -2.31 27.38
C GLU A 117 9.43 -3.56 27.63
N ASN A 118 8.60 -3.56 28.69
CA ASN A 118 7.68 -4.65 28.97
C ASN A 118 6.72 -4.86 27.80
N ARG A 119 6.17 -3.79 27.23
CA ARG A 119 5.34 -3.89 26.02
C ARG A 119 6.09 -4.51 24.83
N LYS A 120 7.36 -4.14 24.63
CA LYS A 120 8.20 -4.73 23.58
C LYS A 120 8.37 -6.23 23.80
N LYS A 121 8.56 -6.69 25.04
CA LYS A 121 8.60 -8.11 25.42
C LYS A 121 7.25 -8.80 25.11
N CYS A 122 6.11 -8.22 25.48
CA CYS A 122 4.77 -8.72 25.10
C CYS A 122 4.60 -8.88 23.58
N LEU A 123 5.05 -7.89 22.80
CA LEU A 123 4.99 -7.96 21.34
C LEU A 123 5.85 -9.10 20.78
N LEU A 124 7.06 -9.29 21.32
CA LEU A 124 7.96 -10.37 20.90
C LEU A 124 7.37 -11.73 21.25
N TYR A 125 6.82 -11.89 22.46
CA TYR A 125 6.13 -13.10 22.88
C TYR A 125 4.96 -13.44 21.96
N ASN A 126 4.07 -12.49 21.68
CA ASN A 126 2.93 -12.70 20.79
C ASN A 126 3.35 -13.05 19.35
N ARG A 127 4.46 -12.47 18.88
CA ARG A 127 5.04 -12.83 17.56
C ARG A 127 5.60 -14.23 17.57
N ALA A 128 6.31 -14.63 18.63
CA ALA A 128 6.83 -15.98 18.79
C ALA A 128 5.69 -17.00 18.82
N GLN A 129 4.62 -16.74 19.58
CA GLN A 129 3.43 -17.61 19.63
C GLN A 129 2.72 -17.75 18.27
N LYS A 130 2.67 -16.68 17.47
CA LYS A 130 2.16 -16.77 16.09
C LYS A 130 3.05 -17.61 15.18
N ASN A 131 4.36 -17.57 15.42
CA ASN A 131 5.33 -18.31 14.64
C ASN A 131 5.47 -19.76 15.12
N SER A 132 5.16 -20.05 16.40
CA SER A 132 5.18 -21.39 17.02
C SER A 132 3.89 -22.21 16.79
N LYS A 133 2.82 -21.59 16.27
CA LYS A 133 1.71 -22.40 15.74
C LYS A 133 2.32 -23.33 14.72
N PRO A 134 2.09 -24.68 14.84
CA PRO A 134 2.63 -25.61 13.87
C PRO A 134 2.21 -25.08 12.51
N VAL A 135 3.18 -24.61 11.74
CA VAL A 135 2.96 -24.29 10.33
C VAL A 135 2.45 -25.62 9.79
N LYS A 136 1.16 -25.72 9.46
CA LYS A 136 0.63 -26.86 8.70
C LYS A 136 1.69 -27.09 7.65
N LYS A 137 2.35 -28.27 7.71
CA LYS A 137 3.56 -28.56 6.92
C LYS A 137 3.21 -28.16 5.50
N ALA A 138 3.84 -27.10 5.00
CA ALA A 138 3.44 -26.52 3.73
C ALA A 138 3.59 -27.64 2.71
N LEU A 139 2.53 -27.95 2.03
CA LEU A 139 2.53 -28.98 0.98
C LEU A 139 3.63 -28.59 0.00
N LYS A 140 4.57 -29.47 -0.25
CA LYS A 140 5.72 -29.21 -1.14
C LYS A 140 5.42 -29.65 -2.56
N GLU A 141 4.62 -30.70 -2.71
CA GLU A 141 4.33 -31.36 -3.98
C GLU A 141 2.85 -31.77 -4.05
N VAL A 142 2.36 -31.93 -5.24
CA VAL A 142 1.07 -32.52 -5.59
C VAL A 142 1.30 -33.59 -6.64
N SER A 143 0.41 -34.59 -6.75
CA SER A 143 0.49 -35.57 -7.85
C SER A 143 0.24 -34.89 -9.21
N LYS A 144 0.67 -35.53 -10.30
CA LYS A 144 0.36 -35.05 -11.66
C LYS A 144 -1.14 -34.75 -11.82
N MET A 145 -2.01 -35.70 -11.44
CA MET A 145 -3.45 -35.57 -11.59
C MET A 145 -4.00 -34.43 -10.75
N GLN A 146 -3.51 -34.22 -9.52
CA GLN A 146 -3.87 -33.09 -8.69
C GLN A 146 -3.43 -31.74 -9.32
N ALA A 147 -2.25 -31.68 -9.94
CA ALA A 147 -1.80 -30.49 -10.66
C ALA A 147 -2.67 -30.20 -11.88
N ILE A 148 -3.07 -31.23 -12.63
CA ILE A 148 -4.00 -31.10 -13.78
C ILE A 148 -5.37 -30.58 -13.32
N ASP A 149 -5.91 -31.10 -12.22
CA ASP A 149 -7.17 -30.63 -11.66
C ASP A 149 -7.08 -29.16 -11.23
N ASP A 150 -6.00 -28.76 -10.58
CA ASP A 150 -5.73 -27.35 -10.24
C ASP A 150 -5.62 -26.47 -11.50
N LEU A 151 -5.04 -26.95 -12.61
CA LEU A 151 -4.98 -26.21 -13.87
C LEU A 151 -6.36 -26.07 -14.54
N LYS A 152 -7.22 -27.11 -14.45
CA LYS A 152 -8.62 -27.01 -14.89
C LYS A 152 -9.38 -25.95 -14.09
N GLN A 153 -9.21 -25.97 -12.76
CA GLN A 153 -9.79 -24.96 -11.87
C GLN A 153 -9.26 -23.55 -12.19
N PHE A 154 -7.96 -23.40 -12.48
CA PHE A 154 -7.36 -22.13 -12.87
C PHE A 154 -7.94 -21.60 -14.19
N SER A 155 -8.07 -22.46 -15.21
CA SER A 155 -8.73 -22.11 -16.47
C SER A 155 -10.18 -21.67 -16.24
N HIS A 156 -10.95 -22.41 -15.44
CA HIS A 156 -12.32 -22.04 -15.07
C HIS A 156 -12.39 -20.64 -14.41
N ILE A 157 -11.46 -20.34 -13.49
CA ILE A 157 -11.39 -19.01 -12.83
C ILE A 157 -11.13 -17.90 -13.86
N LEU A 158 -10.22 -18.09 -14.80
CA LEU A 158 -9.93 -17.09 -15.84
C LEU A 158 -11.11 -16.91 -16.79
N ASN A 159 -11.74 -17.98 -17.23
CA ASN A 159 -12.86 -17.95 -18.17
C ASN A 159 -14.13 -17.34 -17.56
N ASN A 160 -14.40 -17.59 -16.28
CA ASN A 160 -15.70 -17.25 -15.67
C ASN A 160 -15.65 -16.09 -14.67
N LYS A 161 -14.50 -15.84 -14.00
CA LYS A 161 -14.38 -14.85 -12.90
C LYS A 161 -13.47 -13.68 -13.23
N SER A 162 -12.52 -13.82 -14.16
CA SER A 162 -11.62 -12.75 -14.52
C SER A 162 -12.23 -11.82 -15.55
N SER A 163 -12.29 -10.54 -15.26
CA SER A 163 -12.71 -9.52 -16.21
C SER A 163 -11.63 -9.22 -17.25
N TYR A 164 -10.38 -9.09 -16.83
CA TYR A 164 -9.28 -8.72 -17.73
C TYR A 164 -8.78 -9.88 -18.61
N ALA A 165 -9.01 -11.14 -18.24
CA ALA A 165 -8.76 -12.27 -19.12
C ALA A 165 -9.58 -12.17 -20.43
N GLN A 166 -10.75 -11.52 -20.36
CA GLN A 166 -11.61 -11.30 -21.55
C GLN A 166 -11.13 -10.17 -22.45
N LEU A 167 -10.26 -9.29 -21.97
CA LEU A 167 -9.61 -8.24 -22.76
C LEU A 167 -8.23 -8.64 -23.27
N SER A 168 -7.68 -9.76 -22.78
CA SER A 168 -6.34 -10.20 -23.14
C SER A 168 -6.35 -10.88 -24.52
N ASN A 169 -5.44 -10.46 -25.39
CA ASN A 169 -5.16 -11.16 -26.65
C ASN A 169 -4.30 -12.42 -26.45
N TYR A 170 -3.89 -12.71 -25.23
CA TYR A 170 -3.09 -13.89 -24.90
C TYR A 170 -3.98 -15.12 -24.75
N ASP A 171 -3.70 -16.15 -25.55
CA ASP A 171 -4.40 -17.43 -25.45
C ASP A 171 -3.93 -18.22 -24.23
N TYR A 172 -4.48 -17.84 -23.07
CA TYR A 172 -4.18 -18.50 -21.80
C TYR A 172 -4.73 -19.93 -21.74
N ASN A 173 -5.78 -20.27 -22.49
CA ASN A 173 -6.32 -21.62 -22.53
C ASN A 173 -5.32 -22.58 -23.20
N THR A 174 -4.76 -22.20 -24.34
CA THR A 174 -3.69 -22.98 -25.00
C THR A 174 -2.44 -23.04 -24.13
N ALA A 175 -2.06 -21.96 -23.45
CA ALA A 175 -0.92 -21.96 -22.53
C ALA A 175 -1.13 -22.91 -21.34
N ILE A 176 -2.33 -22.96 -20.77
CA ILE A 176 -2.68 -23.91 -19.69
C ILE A 176 -2.66 -25.35 -20.21
N LYS A 177 -3.19 -25.61 -21.41
CA LYS A 177 -3.13 -26.96 -22.04
C LYS A 177 -1.69 -27.41 -22.28
N LYS A 178 -0.82 -26.52 -22.80
CA LYS A 178 0.62 -26.82 -22.97
C LYS A 178 1.30 -27.13 -21.65
N LEU A 179 1.03 -26.37 -20.59
CA LEU A 179 1.55 -26.64 -19.26
C LEU A 179 1.07 -27.99 -18.71
N ALA A 180 -0.21 -28.32 -18.92
CA ALA A 180 -0.78 -29.62 -18.54
C ALA A 180 -0.09 -30.77 -19.27
N ALA A 181 0.11 -30.66 -20.60
CA ALA A 181 0.82 -31.65 -21.39
C ALA A 181 2.27 -31.85 -20.92
N THR A 182 2.98 -30.75 -20.63
CA THR A 182 4.34 -30.79 -20.07
C THR A 182 4.39 -31.53 -18.70
N ILE A 183 3.37 -31.35 -17.86
CA ILE A 183 3.27 -32.05 -16.58
C ILE A 183 3.03 -33.55 -16.81
N LEU A 184 2.13 -33.91 -17.72
CA LEU A 184 1.80 -35.30 -18.01
C LEU A 184 2.97 -36.06 -18.61
N SER A 185 3.74 -35.44 -19.50
CA SER A 185 4.90 -36.06 -20.16
C SER A 185 6.15 -36.15 -19.26
N SER A 186 6.15 -35.53 -18.08
CA SER A 186 7.32 -35.60 -17.18
C SER A 186 7.47 -37.00 -16.60
N ASN A 187 8.72 -37.45 -16.36
CA ASN A 187 9.02 -38.74 -15.71
C ASN A 187 8.77 -38.74 -14.19
N LYS A 188 8.32 -37.61 -13.62
CA LYS A 188 8.09 -37.46 -12.17
C LYS A 188 6.63 -37.67 -11.85
N GLU A 189 6.29 -38.46 -10.85
CA GLU A 189 4.92 -38.69 -10.39
C GLU A 189 4.34 -37.50 -9.62
N THR A 190 5.20 -36.66 -9.09
CA THR A 190 4.78 -35.44 -8.35
C THR A 190 5.34 -34.18 -8.97
N ILE A 191 4.63 -33.08 -8.76
CA ILE A 191 4.99 -31.74 -9.22
C ILE A 191 5.25 -30.85 -8.01
N ASN A 192 6.42 -30.21 -8.02
CA ASN A 192 6.77 -29.23 -7.01
C ASN A 192 5.86 -27.98 -7.11
N ILE A 193 5.23 -27.62 -5.99
CA ILE A 193 4.26 -26.51 -5.93
C ILE A 193 4.93 -25.16 -6.22
N ASP A 194 6.21 -24.97 -5.87
CA ASP A 194 6.93 -23.74 -6.17
C ASP A 194 7.06 -23.55 -7.69
N LYS A 195 7.40 -24.64 -8.42
CA LYS A 195 7.45 -24.66 -9.88
C LYS A 195 6.07 -24.41 -10.49
N LEU A 196 5.03 -25.09 -10.01
CA LEU A 196 3.66 -24.87 -10.47
C LEU A 196 3.21 -23.41 -10.23
N THR A 197 3.53 -22.83 -9.06
CA THR A 197 3.25 -21.43 -8.74
C THR A 197 3.91 -20.47 -9.74
N HIS A 198 5.14 -20.76 -10.12
CA HIS A 198 5.88 -19.94 -11.10
C HIS A 198 5.23 -20.00 -12.49
N GLU A 199 4.92 -21.21 -13.00
CA GLU A 199 4.33 -21.34 -14.34
C GLU A 199 2.93 -20.72 -14.43
N ILE A 200 2.06 -20.97 -13.45
CA ILE A 200 0.75 -20.30 -13.37
C ILE A 200 0.93 -18.78 -13.26
N GLY A 201 1.97 -18.31 -12.55
CA GLY A 201 2.30 -16.91 -12.40
C GLY A 201 2.63 -16.22 -13.72
N LYS A 202 3.37 -16.88 -14.62
CA LYS A 202 3.67 -16.38 -15.97
C LYS A 202 2.40 -16.19 -16.79
N ILE A 203 1.51 -17.19 -16.79
CA ILE A 203 0.22 -17.11 -17.51
C ILE A 203 -0.61 -15.94 -16.97
N MET A 204 -0.71 -15.79 -15.65
CA MET A 204 -1.45 -14.69 -15.02
C MET A 204 -0.88 -13.31 -15.40
N ALA A 205 0.41 -13.18 -15.61
CA ALA A 205 1.06 -11.92 -15.96
C ALA A 205 0.65 -11.37 -17.33
N GLU A 206 0.19 -12.23 -18.24
CA GLU A 206 -0.26 -11.84 -19.58
C GLU A 206 -1.66 -11.23 -19.61
N ILE A 207 -2.37 -11.20 -18.48
CA ILE A 207 -3.76 -10.72 -18.41
C ILE A 207 -3.87 -9.19 -18.39
N GLY A 208 -2.83 -8.46 -18.05
CA GLY A 208 -2.85 -7.00 -18.10
C GLY A 208 -3.57 -6.31 -16.93
N ASP A 209 -3.79 -7.02 -15.84
CA ASP A 209 -4.45 -6.52 -14.63
C ASP A 209 -3.51 -6.61 -13.42
N ARG A 210 -3.32 -5.46 -12.75
CA ARG A 210 -2.41 -5.33 -11.62
C ARG A 210 -3.00 -5.79 -10.28
N HIS A 211 -4.31 -5.93 -10.17
CA HIS A 211 -4.97 -6.52 -9.00
C HIS A 211 -5.01 -8.04 -9.05
N SER A 212 -4.85 -8.65 -10.22
CA SER A 212 -4.69 -10.09 -10.39
C SER A 212 -3.32 -10.56 -9.94
N SER A 213 -3.23 -11.68 -9.29
CA SER A 213 -1.96 -12.23 -8.80
C SER A 213 -2.08 -13.68 -8.35
N ILE A 214 -0.95 -14.38 -8.47
CA ILE A 214 -0.73 -15.70 -7.88
C ILE A 214 0.05 -15.54 -6.59
N LYS A 215 -0.32 -16.26 -5.55
CA LYS A 215 0.40 -16.24 -4.29
C LYS A 215 0.47 -17.62 -3.64
N ASN A 216 1.67 -18.07 -3.40
CA ASN A 216 1.98 -19.15 -2.50
C ASN A 216 2.75 -18.59 -1.31
N GLU A 217 2.19 -18.66 -0.11
CA GLU A 217 2.77 -18.06 1.09
C GLU A 217 4.12 -18.71 1.46
N ALA A 218 4.24 -20.04 1.31
CA ALA A 218 5.48 -20.76 1.59
C ALA A 218 6.58 -20.37 0.61
N PHE A 219 6.28 -20.34 -0.70
CA PHE A 219 7.18 -19.91 -1.76
C PHE A 219 7.68 -18.47 -1.54
N ASN A 220 6.78 -17.55 -1.23
CA ASN A 220 7.17 -16.17 -1.00
C ASN A 220 8.05 -16.03 0.27
N ARG A 221 7.74 -16.74 1.36
CA ARG A 221 8.59 -16.75 2.57
C ARG A 221 9.97 -17.29 2.27
N LYS A 222 10.07 -18.41 1.55
CA LYS A 222 11.33 -19.00 1.13
C LYS A 222 12.17 -18.03 0.30
N ALA A 223 11.55 -17.37 -0.69
CA ALA A 223 12.22 -16.34 -1.49
C ALA A 223 12.78 -15.19 -0.65
N HIS A 224 12.06 -14.74 0.38
CA HIS A 224 12.46 -13.59 1.17
C HIS A 224 13.38 -13.91 2.37
N ASN A 225 13.32 -15.13 2.89
CA ASN A 225 14.09 -15.50 4.09
C ASN A 225 15.36 -16.28 3.74
N THR A 226 15.31 -17.16 2.73
CA THR A 226 16.42 -18.01 2.35
C THR A 226 17.24 -17.42 1.20
N TYR A 227 16.56 -16.76 0.24
CA TYR A 227 17.18 -16.19 -0.97
C TYR A 227 17.13 -14.66 -0.93
N ASN A 228 17.59 -14.07 0.16
CA ASN A 228 17.50 -12.62 0.40
C ASN A 228 18.75 -11.83 0.02
N LEU A 229 19.66 -12.45 -0.72
CA LEU A 229 20.86 -11.79 -1.24
C LEU A 229 20.50 -10.62 -2.17
N ARG A 230 21.28 -9.56 -2.07
CA ARG A 230 21.02 -8.26 -2.70
C ARG A 230 22.29 -7.72 -3.35
N LEU A 231 22.12 -6.90 -4.34
CA LEU A 231 23.20 -6.07 -4.87
C LEU A 231 23.74 -5.14 -3.76
N PRO A 232 25.06 -4.85 -3.74
CA PRO A 232 25.68 -3.99 -2.73
C PRO A 232 25.33 -2.50 -2.89
N PHE A 233 24.55 -2.16 -3.92
CA PHE A 233 24.10 -0.80 -4.23
C PHE A 233 22.59 -0.75 -4.42
N GLY A 234 22.00 0.43 -4.34
CA GLY A 234 20.61 0.69 -4.69
C GLY A 234 20.43 0.85 -6.20
N ILE A 235 19.23 0.57 -6.69
CA ILE A 235 18.87 0.83 -8.09
C ILE A 235 17.66 1.77 -8.11
N THR A 236 17.72 2.78 -8.95
CA THR A 236 16.60 3.68 -9.24
C THR A 236 16.56 4.06 -10.70
N ILE A 237 15.52 4.75 -11.11
CA ILE A 237 15.35 5.19 -12.50
C ILE A 237 15.67 6.68 -12.59
N LEU A 238 16.50 7.04 -13.57
CA LEU A 238 16.76 8.41 -13.97
C LEU A 238 16.77 8.51 -15.49
N ASN A 239 16.00 9.44 -16.05
CA ASN A 239 15.84 9.62 -17.49
C ASN A 239 15.45 8.32 -18.23
N GLY A 240 14.56 7.51 -17.61
CA GLY A 240 14.10 6.26 -18.18
C GLY A 240 15.08 5.08 -18.11
N LYS A 241 16.24 5.24 -17.49
CA LYS A 241 17.30 4.22 -17.37
C LYS A 241 17.57 3.83 -15.93
N ALA A 242 17.92 2.57 -15.71
CA ALA A 242 18.34 2.08 -14.40
C ALA A 242 19.74 2.58 -14.07
N ILE A 243 19.89 3.24 -12.93
CA ILE A 243 21.17 3.71 -12.39
C ILE A 243 21.50 2.99 -11.09
N ALA A 244 22.79 2.72 -10.88
CA ALA A 244 23.32 2.22 -9.63
C ALA A 244 23.66 3.40 -8.70
N VAL A 245 23.15 3.35 -7.45
CA VAL A 245 23.34 4.43 -6.48
C VAL A 245 23.76 3.89 -5.12
N GLN A 246 24.50 4.70 -4.37
CA GLN A 246 24.86 4.43 -2.98
C GLN A 246 24.60 5.67 -2.13
N GLN A 247 24.30 5.46 -0.85
CA GLN A 247 24.18 6.56 0.09
C GLN A 247 25.52 7.30 0.22
N LYS A 248 25.47 8.61 0.37
CA LYS A 248 26.65 9.38 0.75
C LYS A 248 27.09 9.01 2.16
N PRO A 249 28.41 8.98 2.45
CA PRO A 249 28.89 8.87 3.82
C PRO A 249 28.22 9.92 4.69
N ASN A 250 27.87 9.55 5.92
CA ASN A 250 27.25 10.42 6.92
C ASN A 250 25.87 11.03 6.56
N SER A 251 25.23 10.58 5.50
CA SER A 251 23.88 11.01 5.14
C SER A 251 22.92 9.82 4.96
N LYS A 252 21.76 9.90 5.63
CA LYS A 252 20.67 8.92 5.43
C LYS A 252 19.73 9.32 4.28
N LYS A 253 19.88 10.51 3.71
CA LYS A 253 18.93 11.11 2.77
C LYS A 253 19.53 11.40 1.40
N GLU A 254 20.86 11.40 1.29
CA GLU A 254 21.55 11.75 0.07
C GLU A 254 22.24 10.54 -0.56
N TYR A 255 22.24 10.56 -1.88
CA TYR A 255 22.80 9.50 -2.70
C TYR A 255 23.84 10.08 -3.66
N ARG A 256 24.67 9.21 -4.23
CA ARG A 256 25.57 9.45 -5.35
C ARG A 256 25.56 8.24 -6.27
N TYR A 257 26.09 8.36 -7.47
CA TYR A 257 26.31 7.20 -8.31
C TYR A 257 27.22 6.18 -7.59
N TYR A 258 26.96 4.90 -7.78
CA TYR A 258 27.86 3.83 -7.37
C TYR A 258 29.13 3.86 -8.21
N ASN A 259 28.99 3.99 -9.54
CA ASN A 259 30.07 4.23 -10.48
C ASN A 259 29.81 5.56 -11.21
N ASN A 260 30.64 6.57 -10.98
CA ASN A 260 30.45 7.91 -11.55
C ASN A 260 30.69 7.96 -13.07
N GLU A 261 31.64 7.18 -13.58
CA GLU A 261 32.00 7.16 -15.02
C GLU A 261 30.98 6.34 -15.82
N TYR A 262 30.40 5.31 -15.21
CA TYR A 262 29.48 4.38 -15.83
C TYR A 262 28.20 4.23 -14.96
N PRO A 263 27.35 5.25 -14.92
CA PRO A 263 26.23 5.32 -13.96
C PRO A 263 25.08 4.36 -14.25
N TYR A 264 24.92 3.89 -15.49
CA TYR A 264 23.81 3.07 -15.92
C TYR A 264 24.13 1.58 -15.78
N ILE A 265 23.15 0.78 -15.41
CA ILE A 265 23.27 -0.68 -15.42
C ILE A 265 22.75 -1.18 -16.76
N LYS A 266 23.58 -1.93 -17.50
CA LYS A 266 23.23 -2.53 -18.79
C LYS A 266 22.79 -3.99 -18.65
N SER A 267 23.56 -4.80 -17.91
CA SER A 267 23.25 -6.21 -17.69
C SER A 267 23.76 -6.72 -16.34
N ILE A 268 23.25 -7.88 -15.88
CA ILE A 268 23.75 -8.63 -14.74
C ILE A 268 23.88 -10.09 -15.17
N ASP A 269 25.06 -10.68 -15.04
CA ASP A 269 25.42 -12.03 -15.56
C ASP A 269 24.99 -12.21 -17.02
N GLY A 270 25.25 -11.20 -17.86
CA GLY A 270 24.89 -11.19 -19.28
C GLY A 270 23.39 -11.02 -19.57
N ILE A 271 22.52 -10.99 -18.54
CA ILE A 271 21.08 -10.77 -18.73
C ILE A 271 20.83 -9.26 -18.75
N ALA A 272 20.26 -8.75 -19.84
CA ALA A 272 19.94 -7.33 -19.99
C ALA A 272 19.04 -6.85 -18.85
N ILE A 273 19.28 -5.62 -18.37
CA ILE A 273 18.57 -5.05 -17.21
C ILE A 273 17.05 -4.97 -17.46
N GLU A 274 16.65 -4.70 -18.70
CA GLU A 274 15.24 -4.64 -19.13
C GLU A 274 14.56 -6.00 -19.00
N ILE A 275 15.25 -7.11 -19.33
CA ILE A 275 14.75 -8.48 -19.17
C ILE A 275 14.55 -8.79 -17.68
N LEU A 276 15.53 -8.45 -16.83
CA LEU A 276 15.40 -8.62 -15.38
C LEU A 276 14.23 -7.80 -14.80
N MET A 277 14.01 -6.56 -15.30
CA MET A 277 12.94 -5.70 -14.84
C MET A 277 11.54 -6.16 -15.27
N ASN A 278 11.42 -6.76 -16.45
CA ASN A 278 10.12 -7.06 -17.08
C ASN A 278 9.81 -8.55 -17.09
N ASP A 279 10.67 -9.38 -17.67
CA ASP A 279 10.36 -10.79 -17.91
C ASP A 279 10.60 -11.64 -16.64
N TYR A 280 11.65 -11.36 -15.88
CA TYR A 280 11.86 -11.98 -14.58
C TYR A 280 10.89 -11.44 -13.54
N ASN A 281 10.52 -10.17 -13.64
CA ASN A 281 9.46 -9.57 -12.85
C ASN A 281 8.12 -9.57 -13.62
N TYR A 282 7.71 -10.74 -14.10
CA TYR A 282 6.53 -10.92 -14.97
C TYR A 282 5.25 -10.26 -14.44
N ARG A 283 5.11 -10.04 -13.12
CA ARG A 283 3.98 -9.30 -12.54
C ARG A 283 3.93 -7.83 -12.98
N ASN A 284 5.01 -7.32 -13.54
CA ASN A 284 5.13 -5.94 -13.97
C ASN A 284 4.84 -5.75 -15.47
N LYS A 285 4.72 -6.84 -16.21
CA LYS A 285 4.69 -6.87 -17.68
C LYS A 285 3.66 -5.92 -18.31
N LYS A 286 2.48 -5.82 -17.71
CA LYS A 286 1.38 -4.99 -18.20
C LYS A 286 1.19 -3.67 -17.43
N ALA A 287 2.18 -3.22 -16.67
CA ALA A 287 2.13 -1.92 -16.01
C ALA A 287 2.40 -0.78 -17.00
N PRO A 288 1.95 0.45 -16.72
CA PRO A 288 2.41 1.65 -17.40
C PRO A 288 3.95 1.78 -17.33
N LYS A 289 4.54 2.47 -18.32
CA LYS A 289 6.00 2.55 -18.52
C LYS A 289 6.75 2.93 -17.24
N GLU A 290 6.38 4.04 -16.61
CA GLU A 290 7.08 4.55 -15.42
C GLU A 290 6.94 3.59 -14.23
N ALA A 291 5.74 3.06 -14.01
CA ALA A 291 5.49 2.06 -12.96
C ALA A 291 6.29 0.77 -13.20
N LYS A 292 6.40 0.35 -14.47
CA LYS A 292 7.20 -0.81 -14.88
C LYS A 292 8.67 -0.63 -14.52
N LEU A 293 9.25 0.52 -14.87
CA LEU A 293 10.64 0.85 -14.61
C LEU A 293 10.93 0.93 -13.10
N THR A 294 10.20 1.73 -12.35
CA THR A 294 10.42 1.91 -10.90
C THR A 294 10.24 0.62 -10.12
N ARG A 295 9.22 -0.18 -10.43
CA ARG A 295 9.00 -1.47 -9.77
C ARG A 295 10.01 -2.53 -10.18
N GLY A 296 10.45 -2.49 -11.43
CA GLY A 296 11.54 -3.32 -11.94
C GLY A 296 12.81 -3.07 -11.16
N ALA A 297 13.26 -1.83 -11.07
CA ALA A 297 14.43 -1.41 -10.30
C ALA A 297 14.36 -1.87 -8.84
N ASN A 298 13.22 -1.65 -8.17
CA ASN A 298 12.99 -2.08 -6.79
C ASN A 298 13.04 -3.61 -6.61
N THR A 299 12.68 -4.37 -7.65
CA THR A 299 12.69 -5.84 -7.59
C THR A 299 14.09 -6.40 -7.78
N ILE A 300 14.88 -5.84 -8.68
CA ILE A 300 16.26 -6.27 -8.95
C ILE A 300 17.16 -6.07 -7.73
N GLN A 301 16.93 -5.05 -6.91
CA GLN A 301 17.66 -4.88 -5.65
C GLN A 301 17.63 -6.14 -4.76
N LYS A 302 16.61 -7.00 -4.91
CA LYS A 302 16.46 -8.28 -4.22
C LYS A 302 16.79 -9.44 -5.18
N LEU A 303 17.95 -9.37 -5.80
CA LEU A 303 18.33 -10.23 -6.92
C LEU A 303 18.17 -11.72 -6.59
N GLY A 304 18.64 -12.18 -5.43
CA GLY A 304 18.51 -13.57 -5.02
C GLY A 304 17.06 -14.05 -4.97
N ALA A 305 16.15 -13.25 -4.42
CA ALA A 305 14.73 -13.59 -4.41
C ALA A 305 14.11 -13.57 -5.82
N LEU A 306 14.58 -12.69 -6.70
CA LEU A 306 14.14 -12.63 -8.10
C LEU A 306 14.58 -13.87 -8.86
N LEU A 307 15.85 -14.24 -8.77
CA LEU A 307 16.41 -15.44 -9.41
C LEU A 307 15.72 -16.72 -8.92
N PHE A 308 15.58 -16.87 -7.59
CA PHE A 308 14.85 -18.02 -7.02
C PHE A 308 13.42 -18.13 -7.56
N LYS A 309 12.68 -17.02 -7.63
CA LYS A 309 11.31 -17.02 -8.19
C LYS A 309 11.25 -17.39 -9.66
N ASN A 310 12.36 -17.29 -10.37
CA ASN A 310 12.50 -17.69 -11.77
C ASN A 310 13.20 -19.05 -11.94
N ASN A 311 13.26 -19.87 -10.89
CA ASN A 311 13.92 -21.19 -10.88
C ASN A 311 15.41 -21.12 -11.29
N LYS A 312 16.07 -20.00 -10.96
CA LYS A 312 17.50 -19.78 -11.18
C LYS A 312 18.26 -19.89 -9.86
N ASN A 313 19.47 -20.39 -9.92
CA ASN A 313 20.38 -20.38 -8.79
C ASN A 313 20.80 -18.95 -8.48
N CYS A 314 21.04 -18.66 -7.20
CA CYS A 314 21.57 -17.39 -6.76
C CYS A 314 23.05 -17.55 -6.41
N PRO A 315 23.98 -17.01 -7.20
CA PRO A 315 25.42 -17.07 -6.92
C PRO A 315 25.79 -16.13 -5.75
N LYS A 316 27.00 -16.26 -5.23
CA LYS A 316 27.54 -15.31 -4.24
C LYS A 316 27.99 -14.01 -4.88
N THR A 317 28.51 -14.08 -6.10
CA THR A 317 28.98 -12.95 -6.91
C THR A 317 28.27 -12.94 -8.24
N VAL A 318 28.10 -11.75 -8.81
CA VAL A 318 27.54 -11.52 -10.15
C VAL A 318 28.40 -10.55 -10.93
N GLU A 319 28.49 -10.71 -12.25
CA GLU A 319 29.09 -9.72 -13.13
C GLU A 319 28.04 -8.66 -13.47
N VAL A 320 28.35 -7.40 -13.18
CA VAL A 320 27.50 -6.26 -13.57
C VAL A 320 28.19 -5.49 -14.68
N GLU A 321 27.52 -5.34 -15.81
CA GLU A 321 27.97 -4.47 -16.89
C GLU A 321 27.33 -3.08 -16.71
N PHE A 322 28.18 -2.09 -16.43
CA PHE A 322 27.83 -0.69 -16.34
C PHE A 322 28.06 0.02 -17.67
N SER A 323 27.36 1.13 -17.91
CA SER A 323 27.48 1.93 -19.14
C SER A 323 27.39 3.43 -18.88
N ASN A 324 28.02 4.20 -19.75
CA ASN A 324 27.81 5.66 -19.86
C ASN A 324 27.16 6.06 -21.20
N ASN A 325 26.52 5.12 -21.90
CA ASN A 325 25.94 5.19 -23.24
C ASN A 325 26.98 5.19 -24.40
N LYS A 326 28.28 5.40 -24.14
CA LYS A 326 29.34 5.34 -25.14
C LYS A 326 30.23 4.12 -24.95
N LYS A 327 30.58 3.84 -23.70
CA LYS A 327 31.45 2.74 -23.29
C LYS A 327 30.81 1.91 -22.21
N THR A 328 31.28 0.69 -22.01
CA THR A 328 30.86 -0.21 -20.93
C THR A 328 32.04 -0.64 -20.09
N LYS A 329 31.77 -0.99 -18.85
CA LYS A 329 32.69 -1.56 -17.87
C LYS A 329 32.04 -2.72 -17.16
N LYS A 330 32.70 -3.85 -17.11
CA LYS A 330 32.26 -5.01 -16.31
C LYS A 330 32.92 -4.98 -14.95
N GLU A 331 32.17 -5.35 -13.94
CA GLU A 331 32.61 -5.37 -12.56
C GLU A 331 31.96 -6.55 -11.83
N THR A 332 32.77 -7.41 -11.19
CA THR A 332 32.27 -8.48 -10.34
C THR A 332 31.92 -7.92 -8.98
N VAL A 333 30.66 -8.09 -8.55
CA VAL A 333 30.17 -7.61 -7.27
C VAL A 333 29.72 -8.78 -6.40
N GLU A 334 30.03 -8.71 -5.12
CA GLU A 334 29.54 -9.69 -4.14
C GLU A 334 28.12 -9.31 -3.68
N LEU A 335 27.22 -10.29 -3.66
CA LEU A 335 25.88 -10.13 -3.16
C LEU A 335 25.86 -10.13 -1.62
N THR A 336 25.10 -9.24 -1.02
CA THR A 336 25.05 -9.02 0.43
C THR A 336 23.66 -9.30 1.02
N LEU A 337 23.62 -9.62 2.32
CA LEU A 337 22.40 -9.66 3.10
C LEU A 337 21.93 -8.26 3.55
N ASP A 338 22.80 -7.27 3.48
CA ASP A 338 22.52 -5.90 3.88
C ASP A 338 21.41 -5.27 3.03
N LYS A 339 20.53 -4.54 3.69
CA LYS A 339 19.42 -3.84 3.02
C LYS A 339 19.90 -2.51 2.43
N LYS A 340 20.87 -2.56 1.55
CA LYS A 340 21.27 -1.40 0.76
C LYS A 340 20.30 -1.25 -0.41
N GLY A 341 19.58 -0.14 -0.47
CA GLY A 341 18.61 0.13 -1.52
C GLY A 341 18.36 1.62 -1.62
N TYR A 342 17.92 2.07 -2.78
CA TYR A 342 17.43 3.43 -2.94
C TYR A 342 16.04 3.56 -2.27
N ILE A 343 15.91 4.54 -1.40
CA ILE A 343 14.63 4.90 -0.79
C ILE A 343 14.39 6.38 -1.07
N SER A 344 13.40 6.68 -1.89
CA SER A 344 13.00 8.06 -2.17
C SER A 344 12.56 8.78 -0.90
N ASN A 345 13.02 10.01 -0.70
CA ASN A 345 12.56 10.86 0.40
C ASN A 345 11.06 11.15 0.31
N LEU A 346 10.47 11.19 -0.90
CA LEU A 346 9.03 11.31 -1.07
C LEU A 346 8.28 10.12 -0.49
N SER A 347 8.77 8.90 -0.72
CA SER A 347 8.17 7.68 -0.14
C SER A 347 8.28 7.67 1.39
N VAL A 348 9.40 8.13 1.94
CA VAL A 348 9.58 8.29 3.40
C VAL A 348 8.63 9.34 3.94
N HIS A 349 8.52 10.50 3.27
CA HIS A 349 7.59 11.55 3.66
C HIS A 349 6.13 11.07 3.61
N SER A 350 5.73 10.38 2.56
CA SER A 350 4.38 9.79 2.45
C SER A 350 4.09 8.78 3.56
N PHE A 351 5.08 7.97 3.94
CA PHE A 351 4.96 7.04 5.07
C PHE A 351 4.77 7.78 6.40
N ILE A 352 5.60 8.80 6.68
CA ILE A 352 5.49 9.63 7.89
C ILE A 352 4.13 10.33 7.93
N SER A 353 3.70 10.96 6.84
CA SER A 353 2.39 11.61 6.73
C SER A 353 1.24 10.62 6.99
N MET A 354 1.35 9.39 6.49
CA MET A 354 0.36 8.34 6.77
C MET A 354 0.30 8.00 8.25
N MET A 355 1.45 7.89 8.93
CA MET A 355 1.51 7.63 10.38
C MET A 355 0.95 8.80 11.18
N ASN A 356 1.24 10.04 10.78
CA ASN A 356 0.72 11.24 11.41
C ASN A 356 -0.81 11.31 11.34
N ILE A 357 -1.40 11.06 10.17
CA ILE A 357 -2.86 10.99 10.00
C ILE A 357 -3.46 9.91 10.90
N GLN A 358 -2.85 8.72 10.97
CA GLN A 358 -3.32 7.65 11.85
C GLN A 358 -3.22 8.00 13.35
N ALA A 359 -2.37 8.93 13.71
CA ALA A 359 -2.19 9.46 15.07
C ALA A 359 -3.00 10.75 15.33
N GLY A 360 -3.88 11.16 14.41
CA GLY A 360 -4.68 12.38 14.54
C GLY A 360 -3.92 13.70 14.29
N ARG A 361 -2.66 13.63 13.85
CA ARG A 361 -1.84 14.81 13.52
C ARG A 361 -2.03 15.20 12.06
N PHE A 362 -3.16 15.82 11.74
CA PHE A 362 -3.56 16.12 10.35
C PHE A 362 -2.82 17.33 9.77
N ASN A 363 -2.53 18.34 10.59
CA ASN A 363 -1.92 19.60 10.16
C ASN A 363 -0.57 19.42 9.46
N ASP A 364 0.17 18.35 9.75
CA ASP A 364 1.43 18.02 9.08
C ASP A 364 1.26 17.69 7.58
N THR A 365 0.02 17.53 7.11
CA THR A 365 -0.31 17.19 5.72
C THR A 365 -0.82 18.36 4.90
N LYS A 366 -0.99 19.55 5.48
CA LYS A 366 -1.33 20.78 4.75
C LYS A 366 -0.22 21.81 4.89
N LYS A 367 -0.11 22.69 3.91
CA LYS A 367 0.83 23.82 3.90
C LYS A 367 0.26 24.95 3.05
N LEU A 368 0.49 26.18 3.48
CA LEU A 368 0.44 27.32 2.59
C LEU A 368 1.85 27.51 2.01
N LEU A 369 2.01 27.33 0.72
CA LEU A 369 3.27 27.51 0.01
C LEU A 369 3.49 28.98 -0.36
N THR A 370 4.71 29.31 -0.82
CA THR A 370 5.03 30.65 -1.34
C THR A 370 4.03 31.07 -2.41
N ASN A 371 3.79 32.40 -2.52
CA ASN A 371 2.86 32.99 -3.47
C ASN A 371 1.39 32.53 -3.30
N ASN A 372 0.99 32.25 -2.06
CA ASN A 372 -0.38 31.94 -1.68
C ASN A 372 -0.97 30.72 -2.42
N ILE A 373 -0.24 29.61 -2.44
CA ILE A 373 -0.69 28.33 -3.02
C ILE A 373 -1.01 27.36 -1.89
N GLY A 374 -2.25 26.86 -1.85
CA GLY A 374 -2.66 25.80 -0.92
C GLY A 374 -2.07 24.43 -1.32
N TYR A 375 -1.58 23.68 -0.35
CA TYR A 375 -1.04 22.32 -0.57
C TYR A 375 -1.63 21.34 0.44
N ILE A 376 -2.13 20.20 -0.07
CA ILE A 376 -2.66 19.10 0.74
C ILE A 376 -2.01 17.79 0.29
N LYS A 377 -1.34 17.08 1.21
CA LYS A 377 -0.82 15.73 0.98
C LYS A 377 -1.84 14.67 1.37
N ILE A 378 -2.23 13.81 0.44
CA ILE A 378 -3.07 12.63 0.67
C ILE A 378 -2.21 11.37 0.55
N PRO A 379 -1.55 10.91 1.63
CA PRO A 379 -0.57 9.80 1.53
C PRO A 379 -1.24 8.43 1.41
N ARG A 380 -2.54 8.36 1.69
CA ARG A 380 -3.36 7.15 1.55
C ARG A 380 -4.84 7.51 1.46
N MET A 381 -5.60 6.73 0.71
CA MET A 381 -7.07 6.83 0.67
C MET A 381 -7.67 6.14 1.90
N PHE A 382 -7.70 6.88 3.03
CA PHE A 382 -8.19 6.38 4.31
C PHE A 382 -9.70 6.10 4.29
N ASN A 383 -10.14 5.25 5.21
CA ASN A 383 -11.54 5.11 5.55
C ASN A 383 -11.83 6.02 6.76
N TYR A 384 -12.73 6.98 6.63
CA TYR A 384 -13.11 7.90 7.70
C TYR A 384 -13.58 7.21 8.98
N LYS A 385 -14.26 6.05 8.85
CA LYS A 385 -14.62 5.21 10.01
C LYS A 385 -13.43 4.72 10.85
N ARG A 386 -12.19 4.89 10.36
CA ARG A 386 -10.97 4.45 11.05
C ARG A 386 -10.04 5.60 11.43
N VAL A 387 -10.34 6.80 10.99
CA VAL A 387 -9.57 8.02 11.23
C VAL A 387 -10.57 9.12 11.45
N GLU A 388 -11.03 9.21 12.68
CA GLU A 388 -12.04 10.18 13.13
C GLU A 388 -11.54 11.62 12.92
N GLY A 389 -12.44 12.52 12.50
CA GLY A 389 -12.14 13.93 12.23
C GLY A 389 -11.35 14.21 10.95
N TYR A 390 -10.93 13.18 10.19
CA TYR A 390 -10.12 13.43 9.00
C TYR A 390 -10.94 13.99 7.83
N GLU A 391 -12.23 13.68 7.74
CA GLU A 391 -13.13 14.27 6.74
C GLU A 391 -13.29 15.77 7.00
N ASP A 392 -13.64 16.13 8.23
CA ASP A 392 -13.82 17.54 8.65
C ASP A 392 -12.52 18.35 8.47
N PHE A 393 -11.38 17.74 8.78
CA PHE A 393 -10.08 18.35 8.52
C PHE A 393 -9.88 18.69 7.04
N LEU A 394 -10.19 17.76 6.13
CA LEU A 394 -10.05 17.99 4.69
C LEU A 394 -11.00 19.08 4.20
N GLU A 395 -12.27 19.03 4.60
CA GLU A 395 -13.28 20.04 4.23
C GLU A 395 -12.90 21.43 4.75
N ASN A 396 -12.49 21.53 6.02
CA ASN A 396 -12.06 22.79 6.63
C ASN A 396 -10.77 23.32 5.97
N THR A 397 -9.83 22.44 5.60
CA THR A 397 -8.61 22.85 4.90
C THR A 397 -8.91 23.40 3.51
N ILE A 398 -9.84 22.81 2.76
CA ILE A 398 -10.22 23.33 1.44
C ILE A 398 -10.91 24.72 1.59
N LYS A 399 -11.77 24.89 2.59
CA LYS A 399 -12.40 26.19 2.90
C LYS A 399 -11.37 27.23 3.31
N GLU A 400 -10.40 26.87 4.16
CA GLU A 400 -9.27 27.73 4.55
C GLU A 400 -8.49 28.21 3.33
N PHE A 401 -8.27 27.33 2.35
CA PHE A 401 -7.57 27.64 1.12
C PHE A 401 -8.43 28.29 0.03
N SER A 402 -9.69 28.65 0.31
CA SER A 402 -10.60 29.25 -0.68
C SER A 402 -10.06 30.55 -1.32
N LYS A 403 -9.22 31.28 -0.58
CA LYS A 403 -8.58 32.54 -1.05
C LYS A 403 -7.18 32.34 -1.65
N THR A 404 -6.70 31.10 -1.75
CA THR A 404 -5.39 30.85 -2.37
C THR A 404 -5.45 30.99 -3.90
N LYS A 405 -4.29 31.27 -4.52
CA LYS A 405 -4.16 31.41 -5.97
C LYS A 405 -4.47 30.09 -6.70
N ALA A 406 -4.10 28.97 -6.08
CA ALA A 406 -4.33 27.62 -6.57
C ALA A 406 -4.32 26.60 -5.42
N LEU A 407 -4.82 25.40 -5.67
CA LEU A 407 -4.75 24.26 -4.74
C LEU A 407 -3.95 23.12 -5.37
N ILE A 408 -2.94 22.65 -4.67
CA ILE A 408 -2.19 21.42 -5.04
C ILE A 408 -2.65 20.29 -4.13
N ILE A 409 -3.13 19.19 -4.74
CA ILE A 409 -3.49 17.94 -4.05
C ILE A 409 -2.45 16.91 -4.43
N ASP A 410 -1.57 16.53 -3.49
CA ASP A 410 -0.48 15.59 -3.74
C ASP A 410 -0.86 14.16 -3.35
N VAL A 411 -1.05 13.29 -4.35
CA VAL A 411 -1.31 11.86 -4.19
C VAL A 411 -0.14 10.99 -4.67
N ARG A 412 1.06 11.55 -4.78
CA ARG A 412 2.27 10.76 -5.07
C ARG A 412 2.52 9.75 -3.95
N ASP A 413 2.99 8.55 -4.31
CA ASP A 413 3.24 7.40 -3.42
C ASP A 413 2.01 6.94 -2.60
N ASN A 414 0.81 7.31 -3.03
CA ASN A 414 -0.43 6.89 -2.39
C ASN A 414 -0.84 5.46 -2.86
N PRO A 415 -0.82 4.45 -1.99
CA PRO A 415 -1.13 3.06 -2.38
C PRO A 415 -2.63 2.80 -2.57
N GLY A 416 -3.48 3.82 -2.51
CA GLY A 416 -4.92 3.69 -2.57
C GLY A 416 -5.59 3.38 -1.23
N GLY A 417 -6.79 2.81 -1.30
CA GLY A 417 -7.62 2.50 -0.13
C GLY A 417 -9.11 2.57 -0.43
N ARG A 418 -9.86 3.44 0.26
CA ARG A 418 -11.28 3.69 0.04
C ARG A 418 -11.49 4.91 -0.86
N ARG A 419 -12.62 4.98 -1.57
CA ARG A 419 -12.93 6.10 -2.48
C ARG A 419 -13.69 7.24 -1.79
N VAL A 420 -13.91 7.20 -0.47
CA VAL A 420 -14.67 8.22 0.25
C VAL A 420 -14.03 9.61 0.16
N ILE A 421 -12.70 9.69 0.21
CA ILE A 421 -11.96 10.96 0.04
C ILE A 421 -12.25 11.62 -1.32
N LEU A 422 -12.42 10.81 -2.37
CA LEU A 422 -12.81 11.30 -3.69
C LEU A 422 -14.15 12.05 -3.63
N GLN A 423 -15.14 11.50 -2.93
CA GLN A 423 -16.46 12.14 -2.79
C GLN A 423 -16.39 13.46 -2.01
N THR A 424 -15.56 13.52 -0.97
CA THR A 424 -15.32 14.78 -0.24
C THR A 424 -14.76 15.86 -1.16
N PHE A 425 -13.71 15.53 -1.93
CA PHE A 425 -13.12 16.49 -2.87
C PHE A 425 -14.05 16.86 -4.03
N ALA A 426 -14.90 15.94 -4.48
CA ALA A 426 -15.84 16.21 -5.58
C ALA A 426 -16.74 17.42 -5.28
N LYS A 427 -17.23 17.56 -4.04
CA LYS A 427 -18.05 18.68 -3.60
C LYS A 427 -17.40 20.06 -3.84
N TYR A 428 -16.06 20.10 -3.85
CA TYR A 428 -15.29 21.33 -4.00
C TYR A 428 -14.67 21.50 -5.38
N ILE A 429 -14.34 20.42 -6.06
CA ILE A 429 -13.60 20.46 -7.34
C ILE A 429 -14.55 20.55 -8.54
N VAL A 430 -15.68 19.82 -8.52
CA VAL A 430 -16.66 19.86 -9.60
C VAL A 430 -17.42 21.19 -9.53
N GLN A 431 -17.32 21.99 -10.60
CA GLN A 431 -18.05 23.25 -10.68
C GLN A 431 -19.53 23.01 -11.04
N PRO A 432 -20.46 23.92 -10.69
CA PRO A 432 -21.88 23.77 -11.02
C PRO A 432 -22.13 23.54 -12.51
N ALA A 433 -21.39 24.21 -13.40
CA ALA A 433 -21.54 24.07 -14.84
C ALA A 433 -21.10 22.68 -15.39
N GLN A 434 -20.32 21.92 -14.64
CA GLN A 434 -19.90 20.56 -14.99
C GLN A 434 -20.66 19.46 -14.25
N SER A 435 -21.54 19.85 -13.31
CA SER A 435 -22.31 18.91 -12.48
C SER A 435 -23.65 18.57 -13.12
N PRO A 436 -24.03 17.28 -13.20
CA PRO A 436 -23.33 16.07 -12.77
C PRO A 436 -22.20 15.64 -13.72
N TRP A 437 -21.05 15.21 -13.16
CA TRP A 437 -19.87 14.78 -13.91
C TRP A 437 -19.71 13.26 -13.89
N ILE A 438 -19.76 12.63 -15.07
CA ILE A 438 -19.54 11.18 -15.18
C ILE A 438 -18.04 10.90 -15.16
N ALA A 439 -17.54 10.35 -14.07
CA ALA A 439 -16.11 10.24 -13.79
C ALA A 439 -15.50 8.88 -14.18
N ASN A 440 -16.28 7.80 -14.11
CA ASN A 440 -15.80 6.44 -14.33
C ASN A 440 -16.97 5.56 -14.77
N VAL A 441 -16.72 4.66 -15.70
CA VAL A 441 -17.67 3.63 -16.14
C VAL A 441 -17.07 2.27 -15.83
N ALA A 442 -17.88 1.36 -15.29
CA ALA A 442 -17.39 0.03 -14.95
C ALA A 442 -18.40 -1.06 -15.33
N TYR A 443 -17.89 -2.24 -15.64
CA TYR A 443 -18.68 -3.42 -15.99
C TYR A 443 -18.27 -4.58 -15.08
N LEU A 444 -19.24 -5.26 -14.51
CA LEU A 444 -19.02 -6.40 -13.63
C LEU A 444 -19.14 -7.71 -14.39
N ARG A 445 -18.26 -8.65 -14.10
CA ARG A 445 -18.34 -10.00 -14.66
C ARG A 445 -19.57 -10.74 -14.10
N THR A 446 -20.41 -11.36 -14.94
CA THR A 446 -21.73 -11.89 -14.57
C THR A 446 -21.92 -13.39 -14.77
N ASN A 447 -20.95 -14.14 -15.33
CA ASN A 447 -21.09 -15.56 -15.65
C ASN A 447 -21.44 -16.46 -14.45
N GLU A 448 -21.10 -16.05 -13.23
CA GLU A 448 -21.59 -16.67 -12.02
C GLU A 448 -22.36 -15.61 -11.22
N LYS A 449 -23.62 -15.88 -10.87
CA LYS A 449 -24.44 -14.99 -10.02
C LYS A 449 -23.72 -14.75 -8.70
N LEU A 450 -23.09 -13.60 -8.57
CA LEU A 450 -22.47 -13.15 -7.33
C LEU A 450 -23.39 -12.09 -6.72
N THR A 451 -24.36 -12.52 -5.92
CA THR A 451 -25.31 -11.67 -5.19
C THR A 451 -24.65 -10.61 -4.30
N THR A 452 -23.35 -10.78 -3.99
CA THR A 452 -22.55 -9.82 -3.19
C THR A 452 -21.85 -8.75 -4.01
N ASP A 453 -21.95 -8.75 -5.34
CA ASP A 453 -21.13 -7.89 -6.18
C ASP A 453 -21.74 -6.50 -6.40
N GLU A 454 -23.06 -6.36 -6.41
CA GLU A 454 -23.70 -5.04 -6.47
C GLU A 454 -23.41 -4.19 -5.24
N SER A 455 -23.47 -4.76 -4.05
CA SER A 455 -23.06 -4.07 -2.82
C SER A 455 -21.56 -3.66 -2.83
N SER A 456 -20.73 -4.43 -3.56
CA SER A 456 -19.31 -4.09 -3.73
C SER A 456 -19.10 -2.97 -4.73
N MET A 457 -19.97 -2.78 -5.71
CA MET A 457 -19.93 -1.66 -6.67
C MET A 457 -20.38 -0.36 -6.00
N SER A 458 -21.51 -0.34 -5.29
CA SER A 458 -21.98 0.85 -4.55
C SER A 458 -20.98 1.28 -3.47
N SER A 459 -20.29 0.35 -2.80
CA SER A 459 -19.19 0.70 -1.88
C SER A 459 -17.99 1.39 -2.55
N ARG A 460 -17.97 1.46 -3.88
CA ARG A 460 -17.02 2.17 -4.73
C ARG A 460 -17.62 3.38 -5.41
N TYR A 461 -18.84 3.76 -5.04
CA TYR A 461 -19.62 4.84 -5.68
C TYR A 461 -19.85 4.57 -7.17
N LEU A 462 -20.04 3.31 -7.53
CA LEU A 462 -20.42 2.86 -8.85
C LEU A 462 -21.84 2.30 -8.74
N ASN A 463 -22.79 2.97 -9.37
CA ASN A 463 -24.21 2.62 -9.31
C ASN A 463 -24.75 2.32 -10.70
N SER A 464 -25.70 1.40 -10.80
CA SER A 464 -26.42 1.11 -12.05
C SER A 464 -27.31 2.30 -12.44
N TYR A 465 -27.63 2.42 -13.72
CA TYR A 465 -28.47 3.51 -14.24
C TYR A 465 -29.81 3.65 -13.50
N ASN A 466 -30.43 2.53 -13.13
CA ASN A 466 -31.72 2.51 -12.41
C ASN A 466 -31.60 2.58 -10.88
N SER A 467 -30.41 2.90 -10.37
CA SER A 467 -30.20 3.05 -8.92
C SER A 467 -30.96 4.28 -8.38
N ASN A 468 -31.52 4.14 -7.17
CA ASN A 468 -32.11 5.28 -6.43
C ASN A 468 -31.08 6.33 -5.99
N GLU A 469 -29.78 6.04 -6.12
CA GLU A 469 -28.69 6.99 -5.90
C GLU A 469 -28.59 8.07 -7.01
N PHE A 470 -29.30 7.89 -8.14
CA PHE A 470 -29.28 8.80 -9.27
C PHE A 470 -30.58 9.59 -9.37
N SER A 471 -30.45 10.92 -9.37
CA SER A 471 -31.53 11.86 -9.70
C SER A 471 -31.81 11.84 -11.21
N GLU A 472 -32.89 12.46 -11.64
CA GLU A 472 -33.20 12.61 -13.06
C GLU A 472 -32.13 13.44 -13.81
N SER A 473 -31.52 14.43 -13.14
CA SER A 473 -30.39 15.18 -13.72
C SER A 473 -29.15 14.31 -13.92
N ASP A 474 -28.86 13.38 -13.01
CA ASP A 474 -27.76 12.42 -13.16
C ASP A 474 -28.01 11.48 -14.35
N LYS A 475 -29.24 10.97 -14.49
CA LYS A 475 -29.63 10.10 -15.61
C LYS A 475 -29.54 10.85 -16.95
N ALA A 476 -29.98 12.11 -16.99
CA ALA A 476 -29.83 12.95 -18.16
C ALA A 476 -28.35 13.18 -18.54
N ALA A 477 -27.49 13.43 -17.56
CA ALA A 477 -26.05 13.56 -17.78
C ALA A 477 -25.40 12.23 -18.26
N ILE A 478 -25.83 11.07 -17.70
CA ILE A 478 -25.40 9.75 -18.17
C ILE A 478 -25.82 9.52 -19.62
N ASN A 479 -27.05 9.84 -19.97
CA ASN A 479 -27.56 9.72 -21.35
C ASN A 479 -26.79 10.59 -22.33
N THR A 480 -26.52 11.83 -21.97
CA THR A 480 -25.69 12.76 -22.78
C THR A 480 -24.28 12.22 -22.95
N PHE A 481 -23.65 11.77 -21.86
CA PHE A 481 -22.33 11.18 -21.89
C PHE A 481 -22.25 9.94 -22.81
N ASN A 482 -23.24 9.06 -22.73
CA ASN A 482 -23.28 7.83 -23.52
C ASN A 482 -23.39 8.04 -25.03
N LYS A 483 -23.88 9.21 -25.50
CA LYS A 483 -23.94 9.53 -26.94
C LYS A 483 -22.57 9.52 -27.62
N THR A 484 -21.53 9.91 -26.88
CA THR A 484 -20.17 10.04 -27.43
C THR A 484 -19.18 9.05 -26.81
N TYR A 485 -19.52 8.46 -25.66
CA TYR A 485 -18.62 7.56 -24.94
C TYR A 485 -18.47 6.23 -25.66
N LYS A 486 -17.21 5.84 -25.90
CA LYS A 486 -16.83 4.53 -26.43
C LYS A 486 -15.63 3.98 -25.68
N THR A 487 -15.65 2.68 -25.38
CA THR A 487 -14.48 1.99 -24.85
C THR A 487 -13.44 1.78 -25.95
N THR A 488 -12.17 2.00 -25.64
CA THR A 488 -11.07 1.79 -26.61
C THR A 488 -10.78 0.31 -26.85
N GLN A 489 -11.22 -0.55 -25.95
CA GLN A 489 -11.10 -2.00 -26.06
C GLN A 489 -12.49 -2.61 -26.18
N GLN A 490 -12.66 -3.51 -27.13
CA GLN A 490 -13.88 -4.28 -27.28
C GLN A 490 -13.86 -5.48 -26.32
N PHE A 491 -15.02 -5.86 -25.83
CA PHE A 491 -15.22 -7.05 -25.01
C PHE A 491 -16.63 -7.61 -25.25
N ASP A 492 -16.79 -8.90 -25.01
CA ASP A 492 -18.07 -9.59 -25.14
C ASP A 492 -19.02 -9.13 -24.02
N LYS A 493 -19.94 -8.21 -24.38
CA LYS A 493 -20.88 -7.61 -23.43
C LYS A 493 -21.81 -8.64 -22.78
N SER A 494 -22.07 -9.78 -23.43
CA SER A 494 -22.92 -10.85 -22.88
C SER A 494 -22.36 -11.45 -21.59
N LYS A 495 -21.06 -11.29 -21.37
CA LYS A 495 -20.34 -11.78 -20.20
C LYS A 495 -20.23 -10.76 -19.09
N PHE A 496 -20.81 -9.57 -19.24
CA PHE A 496 -20.74 -8.48 -18.28
C PHE A 496 -22.12 -7.89 -17.99
N SER A 497 -22.21 -7.20 -16.88
CA SER A 497 -23.38 -6.43 -16.50
C SER A 497 -23.62 -5.25 -17.44
N ASN A 498 -24.80 -4.63 -17.36
CA ASN A 498 -24.97 -3.26 -17.78
C ASN A 498 -23.95 -2.36 -17.06
N PRO A 499 -23.63 -1.18 -17.64
CA PRO A 499 -22.64 -0.28 -17.06
C PRO A 499 -23.06 0.25 -15.69
N PHE A 500 -22.08 0.36 -14.80
CA PHE A 500 -22.15 1.13 -13.56
C PHE A 500 -21.40 2.45 -13.75
N TYR A 501 -21.97 3.52 -13.22
CA TYR A 501 -21.43 4.86 -13.37
C TYR A 501 -20.99 5.43 -12.02
N MET A 502 -19.87 6.16 -12.02
CA MET A 502 -19.51 7.06 -10.93
C MET A 502 -19.88 8.47 -11.35
N VAL A 503 -20.84 9.06 -10.63
CA VAL A 503 -21.29 10.43 -10.87
C VAL A 503 -20.78 11.29 -9.72
N LEU A 504 -20.10 12.37 -10.07
CA LEU A 504 -19.62 13.37 -9.12
C LEU A 504 -20.48 14.64 -9.24
N ARG A 505 -20.75 15.27 -8.10
CA ARG A 505 -21.64 16.44 -8.04
C ARG A 505 -20.93 17.60 -7.37
N SER A 506 -21.23 18.80 -7.84
CA SER A 506 -20.81 20.03 -7.17
C SER A 506 -21.47 20.15 -5.78
N GLY A 507 -20.73 20.66 -4.83
CA GLY A 507 -21.26 21.06 -3.53
C GLY A 507 -21.77 22.52 -3.53
N LYS A 508 -22.19 23.00 -2.36
CA LYS A 508 -22.72 24.37 -2.20
C LYS A 508 -21.65 25.46 -2.38
N THR A 509 -20.40 25.18 -2.03
CA THR A 509 -19.28 26.12 -2.02
C THR A 509 -18.08 25.52 -2.75
N PRO A 510 -18.10 25.40 -4.09
CA PRO A 510 -16.98 24.87 -4.84
C PRO A 510 -15.77 25.81 -4.79
N TYR A 511 -14.58 25.21 -4.87
CA TYR A 511 -13.31 25.95 -4.92
C TYR A 511 -13.13 26.58 -6.31
N GLN A 512 -13.02 27.90 -6.38
CA GLN A 512 -13.13 28.67 -7.64
C GLN A 512 -11.80 28.85 -8.40
N LYS A 513 -10.68 28.42 -7.83
CA LYS A 513 -9.36 28.62 -8.43
C LYS A 513 -8.83 27.32 -9.04
N PRO A 514 -7.76 27.37 -9.86
CA PRO A 514 -7.18 26.15 -10.44
C PRO A 514 -6.76 25.12 -9.39
N VAL A 515 -7.00 23.85 -9.70
CA VAL A 515 -6.60 22.69 -8.90
C VAL A 515 -5.58 21.87 -9.66
N TYR A 516 -4.47 21.55 -9.01
CA TYR A 516 -3.42 20.70 -9.55
C TYR A 516 -3.33 19.42 -8.74
N ILE A 517 -3.53 18.28 -9.39
CA ILE A 517 -3.38 16.97 -8.75
C ILE A 517 -2.00 16.41 -9.10
N LEU A 518 -1.11 16.40 -8.11
CA LEU A 518 0.28 15.95 -8.27
C LEU A 518 0.36 14.43 -8.05
N VAL A 519 0.83 13.71 -9.06
CA VAL A 519 0.82 12.25 -9.15
C VAL A 519 2.17 11.67 -9.51
N ASN A 520 2.38 10.39 -9.21
CA ASN A 520 3.50 9.62 -9.72
C ASN A 520 3.09 8.17 -10.04
N GLU A 521 4.04 7.39 -10.54
CA GLU A 521 3.88 5.99 -10.92
C GLU A 521 3.54 5.05 -9.75
N ASN A 522 3.59 5.53 -8.52
CA ASN A 522 3.15 4.82 -7.31
C ASN A 522 1.75 5.24 -6.84
N SER A 523 1.09 6.20 -7.51
CA SER A 523 -0.32 6.53 -7.29
C SER A 523 -1.18 5.35 -7.77
N PHE A 524 -1.66 4.52 -6.83
CA PHE A 524 -2.19 3.20 -7.10
C PHE A 524 -3.63 3.00 -6.61
N SER A 525 -4.40 2.15 -7.26
CA SER A 525 -5.74 1.73 -6.81
C SER A 525 -6.70 2.93 -6.65
N ALA A 526 -7.27 3.17 -5.47
CA ALA A 526 -8.17 4.30 -5.26
C ALA A 526 -7.52 5.68 -5.52
N ALA A 527 -6.18 5.80 -5.48
CA ALA A 527 -5.49 7.04 -5.82
C ALA A 527 -5.49 7.29 -7.33
N THR A 528 -5.29 6.26 -8.16
CA THR A 528 -5.44 6.42 -9.61
C THR A 528 -6.90 6.68 -10.01
N VAL A 529 -7.88 6.10 -9.29
CA VAL A 529 -9.30 6.41 -9.51
C VAL A 529 -9.60 7.86 -9.12
N PHE A 530 -9.03 8.36 -8.03
CA PHE A 530 -9.13 9.77 -7.64
C PHE A 530 -8.60 10.68 -8.76
N THR A 531 -7.43 10.36 -9.28
CA THR A 531 -6.79 11.14 -10.35
C THR A 531 -7.67 11.17 -11.61
N THR A 532 -8.08 10.01 -12.10
CA THR A 532 -8.87 9.93 -13.35
C THR A 532 -10.26 10.54 -13.21
N ALA A 533 -10.83 10.52 -12.00
CA ALA A 533 -12.17 11.04 -11.76
C ALA A 533 -12.27 12.56 -11.99
N PHE A 534 -11.20 13.28 -11.78
CA PHE A 534 -11.14 14.74 -11.98
C PHE A 534 -10.44 15.14 -13.29
N LYS A 535 -9.82 14.20 -14.01
CA LYS A 535 -9.17 14.50 -15.28
C LYS A 535 -10.20 14.95 -16.33
N GLY A 536 -9.92 16.07 -17.00
CA GLY A 536 -10.77 16.67 -18.01
C GLY A 536 -11.74 17.75 -17.49
N LEU A 537 -11.80 17.97 -16.17
CA LEU A 537 -12.47 19.16 -15.64
C LEU A 537 -11.67 20.41 -16.01
N PRO A 538 -12.32 21.50 -16.47
CA PRO A 538 -11.62 22.70 -16.97
C PRO A 538 -10.69 23.34 -15.94
N ASN A 539 -11.08 23.31 -14.65
CA ASN A 539 -10.33 23.88 -13.54
C ASN A 539 -9.28 22.92 -12.96
N VAL A 540 -9.09 21.70 -13.52
CA VAL A 540 -8.17 20.70 -12.98
C VAL A 540 -7.05 20.39 -13.99
N LYS A 541 -5.83 20.29 -13.48
CA LYS A 541 -4.66 19.76 -14.21
C LYS A 541 -4.02 18.63 -13.43
N ILE A 542 -3.80 17.50 -14.08
CA ILE A 542 -3.03 16.38 -13.54
C ILE A 542 -1.56 16.63 -13.84
N VAL A 543 -0.69 16.56 -12.83
CA VAL A 543 0.73 16.94 -12.94
C VAL A 543 1.63 15.82 -12.41
N GLY A 544 2.74 15.56 -13.07
CA GLY A 544 3.71 14.55 -12.66
C GLY A 544 4.00 13.52 -13.75
N VAL A 545 3.91 12.24 -13.43
CA VAL A 545 4.06 11.14 -14.40
C VAL A 545 2.86 10.21 -14.36
N THR A 546 2.71 9.35 -15.37
CA THR A 546 1.57 8.40 -15.46
C THR A 546 1.41 7.59 -14.18
N THR A 547 0.19 7.53 -13.64
CA THR A 547 -0.12 6.73 -12.44
C THR A 547 0.02 5.24 -12.71
N ASP A 548 0.11 4.40 -11.65
CA ASP A 548 0.23 2.93 -11.81
C ASP A 548 -0.96 2.31 -12.60
N GLY A 549 -2.15 2.85 -12.44
CA GLY A 549 -3.35 2.36 -13.10
C GLY A 549 -3.80 0.99 -12.58
N SER A 550 -4.77 0.98 -11.68
CA SER A 550 -5.32 -0.26 -11.16
C SER A 550 -6.59 0.02 -10.38
N SER A 551 -7.69 -0.63 -10.71
CA SER A 551 -8.99 -0.32 -10.10
C SER A 551 -9.87 -1.53 -9.81
N GLY A 552 -9.47 -2.74 -10.21
CA GLY A 552 -10.28 -3.95 -10.21
C GLY A 552 -10.95 -4.30 -8.88
N ASN A 553 -12.09 -4.95 -8.94
CA ASN A 553 -12.77 -5.57 -7.81
C ASN A 553 -12.25 -6.99 -7.64
N SER A 554 -11.24 -7.21 -6.82
CA SER A 554 -10.54 -8.48 -6.81
C SER A 554 -11.16 -9.55 -5.91
N ARG A 555 -11.26 -10.77 -6.44
CA ARG A 555 -11.71 -11.98 -5.77
C ARG A 555 -10.54 -12.92 -5.52
N LYS A 556 -10.60 -13.65 -4.41
CA LYS A 556 -9.57 -14.62 -4.01
C LYS A 556 -10.17 -16.02 -4.05
N VAL A 557 -9.51 -16.92 -4.74
CA VAL A 557 -9.83 -18.34 -4.79
C VAL A 557 -8.57 -19.13 -4.49
N TYR A 558 -8.69 -20.27 -3.83
CA TYR A 558 -7.57 -21.18 -3.60
C TYR A 558 -7.76 -22.41 -4.47
N LEU A 559 -6.70 -22.85 -5.15
CA LEU A 559 -6.71 -24.11 -5.88
C LEU A 559 -6.88 -25.27 -4.89
N ASN A 560 -7.65 -26.27 -5.31
CA ASN A 560 -8.14 -27.32 -4.41
C ASN A 560 -7.03 -28.21 -3.85
N ASN A 561 -5.99 -28.48 -4.64
CA ASN A 561 -4.92 -29.41 -4.27
C ASN A 561 -3.69 -28.65 -3.76
N SER A 562 -3.08 -27.81 -4.56
CA SER A 562 -1.84 -27.08 -4.21
C SER A 562 -2.05 -25.96 -3.20
N LYS A 563 -3.30 -25.54 -2.95
CA LYS A 563 -3.66 -24.37 -2.12
C LYS A 563 -3.00 -23.05 -2.60
N ILE A 564 -2.55 -23.00 -3.84
CA ILE A 564 -2.10 -21.76 -4.48
C ILE A 564 -3.28 -20.79 -4.50
N ARG A 565 -3.06 -19.56 -4.04
CA ARG A 565 -4.08 -18.52 -4.05
C ARG A 565 -4.08 -17.79 -5.38
N ILE A 566 -5.18 -17.88 -6.09
CA ILE A 566 -5.50 -17.11 -7.27
C ILE A 566 -6.27 -15.87 -6.84
N LYS A 567 -5.90 -14.71 -7.36
CA LYS A 567 -6.61 -13.46 -7.17
C LYS A 567 -6.86 -12.87 -8.56
N VAL A 568 -8.11 -12.61 -8.91
CA VAL A 568 -8.52 -12.01 -10.18
C VAL A 568 -9.44 -10.82 -9.95
N SER A 569 -9.41 -9.85 -10.85
CA SER A 569 -10.38 -8.75 -10.87
C SER A 569 -11.66 -9.21 -11.58
N SER A 570 -12.81 -8.88 -10.98
CA SER A 570 -14.15 -9.19 -11.53
C SER A 570 -14.82 -7.97 -12.17
N MET A 571 -14.12 -6.85 -12.30
CA MET A 571 -14.64 -5.58 -12.81
C MET A 571 -13.68 -5.00 -13.85
N LEU A 572 -14.20 -4.63 -15.02
CA LEU A 572 -13.55 -3.69 -15.92
C LEU A 572 -13.85 -2.27 -15.46
N SER A 573 -12.86 -1.39 -15.49
CA SER A 573 -13.03 0.00 -15.09
C SER A 573 -12.38 0.91 -16.12
N PHE A 574 -13.18 1.81 -16.67
CA PHE A 574 -12.80 2.69 -17.75
C PHE A 574 -12.77 4.15 -17.31
N GLN A 575 -11.79 4.87 -17.80
CA GLN A 575 -11.69 6.32 -17.73
C GLN A 575 -12.70 6.98 -18.66
N ARG A 576 -12.91 8.28 -18.51
CA ARG A 576 -13.79 9.07 -19.39
C ARG A 576 -13.42 8.99 -20.88
N ASN A 577 -12.13 8.82 -21.19
CA ASN A 577 -11.64 8.67 -22.56
C ASN A 577 -11.78 7.25 -23.11
N GLY A 578 -12.45 6.36 -22.41
CA GLY A 578 -12.67 4.97 -22.82
C GLY A 578 -11.49 4.01 -22.63
N LYS A 579 -10.31 4.48 -22.19
CA LYS A 579 -9.19 3.59 -21.83
C LYS A 579 -9.46 2.89 -20.51
N THR A 580 -9.06 1.62 -20.37
CA THR A 580 -9.07 0.97 -19.06
C THR A 580 -8.10 1.67 -18.10
N LEU A 581 -8.40 1.66 -16.81
CA LEU A 581 -7.44 2.11 -15.79
C LEU A 581 -6.27 1.15 -15.69
N ASP A 582 -6.56 -0.15 -15.57
CA ASP A 582 -5.52 -1.18 -15.51
C ASP A 582 -4.75 -1.24 -16.83
N GLY A 583 -3.43 -1.26 -16.72
CA GLY A 583 -2.50 -1.27 -17.85
C GLY A 583 -2.19 0.12 -18.44
N ASN A 584 -3.09 1.09 -18.37
CA ASN A 584 -2.89 2.43 -18.93
C ASN A 584 -2.49 3.47 -17.87
N GLY A 585 -3.05 3.38 -16.67
CA GLY A 585 -2.92 4.46 -15.69
C GLY A 585 -3.67 5.73 -16.13
N THR A 586 -3.41 6.82 -15.43
CA THR A 586 -3.89 8.16 -15.81
C THR A 586 -2.69 9.00 -16.22
N GLU A 587 -2.64 9.39 -17.48
CA GLU A 587 -1.59 10.24 -18.03
C GLU A 587 -1.72 11.66 -17.45
N PRO A 588 -0.61 12.35 -17.11
CA PRO A 588 -0.68 13.73 -16.66
C PRO A 588 -1.00 14.70 -17.82
N ASP A 589 -1.54 15.88 -17.49
CA ASP A 589 -1.70 17.00 -18.41
C ASP A 589 -0.40 17.80 -18.52
N ILE A 590 0.40 17.79 -17.44
CA ILE A 590 1.72 18.44 -17.37
C ILE A 590 2.72 17.39 -16.89
N TYR A 591 3.64 17.01 -17.76
CA TYR A 591 4.65 15.99 -17.47
C TYR A 591 5.83 16.58 -16.71
N ILE A 592 6.02 16.17 -15.45
CA ILE A 592 7.14 16.54 -14.59
C ILE A 592 7.76 15.28 -13.99
N PRO A 593 8.77 14.68 -14.63
CA PRO A 593 9.47 13.52 -14.08
C PRO A 593 10.41 13.91 -12.94
N VAL A 594 10.81 12.90 -12.17
CA VAL A 594 11.88 13.01 -11.17
C VAL A 594 13.19 13.33 -11.88
N ASP A 595 13.93 14.31 -11.39
CA ASP A 595 15.24 14.69 -11.90
C ASP A 595 16.40 14.23 -11.00
N LYS A 596 17.64 14.48 -11.47
CA LYS A 596 18.85 14.11 -10.76
C LYS A 596 18.93 14.72 -9.36
N THR A 597 18.52 15.97 -9.20
CA THR A 597 18.54 16.67 -7.91
C THR A 597 17.61 15.98 -6.92
N GLN A 598 16.39 15.67 -7.32
CA GLN A 598 15.43 14.96 -6.46
C GLN A 598 15.94 13.56 -6.08
N VAL A 599 16.53 12.81 -7.03
CA VAL A 599 17.09 11.48 -6.76
C VAL A 599 18.21 11.55 -5.73
N PHE A 600 19.15 12.49 -5.87
CA PHE A 600 20.37 12.49 -5.07
C PHE A 600 20.28 13.27 -3.78
N THR A 601 19.49 14.34 -3.72
CA THR A 601 19.39 15.19 -2.52
C THR A 601 18.09 14.99 -1.75
N GLY A 602 17.10 14.40 -2.39
CA GLY A 602 15.74 14.27 -1.85
C GLY A 602 14.95 15.57 -1.81
N LYS A 603 15.44 16.64 -2.46
CA LYS A 603 14.71 17.89 -2.65
C LYS A 603 13.53 17.64 -3.58
N ASP A 604 12.35 18.16 -3.26
CA ASP A 604 11.12 17.91 -4.04
C ASP A 604 11.06 18.83 -5.26
N THR A 605 11.90 18.56 -6.27
CA THR A 605 11.98 19.39 -7.49
C THR A 605 10.73 19.30 -8.35
N GLN A 606 9.93 18.23 -8.26
CA GLN A 606 8.65 18.15 -8.96
C GLN A 606 7.66 19.19 -8.40
N LEU A 607 7.56 19.32 -7.08
CA LEU A 607 6.71 20.33 -6.44
C LEU A 607 7.22 21.75 -6.72
N GLU A 608 8.54 21.99 -6.65
CA GLU A 608 9.14 23.30 -6.95
C GLU A 608 8.85 23.75 -8.39
N LYS A 609 9.00 22.85 -9.36
CA LYS A 609 8.67 23.12 -10.77
C LYS A 609 7.19 23.43 -10.95
N LEU A 610 6.29 22.69 -10.26
CA LEU A 610 4.86 22.98 -10.31
C LEU A 610 4.54 24.36 -9.73
N VAL A 611 5.09 24.70 -8.56
CA VAL A 611 4.93 26.03 -7.95
C VAL A 611 5.41 27.13 -8.90
N THR A 612 6.55 26.94 -9.56
CA THR A 612 7.06 27.88 -10.56
C THR A 612 6.10 28.03 -11.75
N LEU A 613 5.50 26.94 -12.23
CA LEU A 613 4.52 26.99 -13.33
C LEU A 613 3.24 27.72 -12.95
N ILE A 614 2.76 27.56 -11.73
CA ILE A 614 1.55 28.25 -11.23
C ILE A 614 1.79 29.75 -11.10
N ASN A 615 3.03 30.17 -10.92
CA ASN A 615 3.39 31.59 -10.72
C ASN A 615 3.68 32.36 -12.01
N LYS A 616 3.85 31.67 -13.12
CA LYS A 616 3.88 32.26 -14.46
C LYS A 616 2.47 32.58 -14.95
#